data_ff5c8e88fcf8b61ac59f2ec1e3ee3903
#
_entry.id   ff5c8e88fcf8b61ac59f2ec1e3ee3903
#
_cell.length_a   1.000
_cell.length_b   1.000
_cell.length_c   1.000
_cell.angle_alpha   90.00
_cell.angle_beta   90.00
_cell.angle_gamma   90.00
#
_symmetry.space_group_name_H-M   'P 1'
#
loop_
_entity.id
_entity.type
_entity.pdbx_description
1 polymer ?
#
loop_
_entity_poly.entity_id
_entity_poly.type
_entity_poly.pdbx_seq_one_letter_code
_entity_poly.pdbx_strand_id
1 'polypeptide(L)'
;MGAKDGDKVVAEITDYGSRNRKPEGKITEVLGNLRSPGTDILAIVKSFGIPSEFPDKVIRQADRVPDYVLDADRDGRLDLRHLQTVTIDGEDAKDLDDAVTLTKENGIYHLGVHIADVSNYVQGGSALDREALKRGTSVYLADRVIPMLPHTLSNGICSLNAGEDRLALSCIMTVDPKGMVIDHEIAETVIHVDRRMSYTSVAKILEDEDLAEMQEYEELVSMFQRM
;
A
#
# COMPACT_ATOMS: atom_id res chain seq x y z
N MET A 1 24.95 26.56 9.11
CA MET A 1 23.70 26.52 8.32
C MET A 1 23.03 27.90 8.46
N GLY A 2 22.56 28.49 7.34
CA GLY A 2 22.05 29.86 7.32
C GLY A 2 20.56 29.99 7.66
N ALA A 3 20.13 29.52 8.83
CA ALA A 3 18.76 29.72 9.29
C ALA A 3 18.45 31.21 9.44
N LYS A 4 17.23 31.58 9.09
CA LYS A 4 16.72 32.96 9.17
C LYS A 4 15.56 33.01 10.18
N ASP A 5 15.23 34.23 10.59
CA ASP A 5 14.04 34.45 11.43
C ASP A 5 12.78 33.97 10.71
N GLY A 6 11.94 33.20 11.44
CA GLY A 6 10.75 32.56 10.91
C GLY A 6 10.98 31.17 10.30
N ASP A 7 12.20 30.65 10.27
CA ASP A 7 12.46 29.28 9.83
C ASP A 7 12.18 28.26 10.94
N LYS A 8 11.58 27.14 10.57
CA LYS A 8 11.53 25.90 11.37
C LYS A 8 12.87 25.18 11.22
N VAL A 9 13.41 24.71 12.33
CA VAL A 9 14.72 24.06 12.35
C VAL A 9 14.69 22.82 13.25
N VAL A 10 15.58 21.86 12.96
CA VAL A 10 15.96 20.83 13.90
C VAL A 10 17.23 21.31 14.62
N ALA A 11 17.24 21.25 15.94
CA ALA A 11 18.37 21.63 16.74
C ALA A 11 18.76 20.53 17.72
N GLU A 12 20.05 20.23 17.80
CA GLU A 12 20.62 19.38 18.82
C GLU A 12 20.97 20.24 20.04
N ILE A 13 20.42 19.88 21.21
CA ILE A 13 20.74 20.56 22.46
C ILE A 13 22.11 20.07 22.94
N THR A 14 23.07 20.96 22.98
CA THR A 14 24.46 20.66 23.44
C THR A 14 24.66 20.95 24.92
N ASP A 15 23.85 21.84 25.49
CA ASP A 15 23.84 22.16 26.92
C ASP A 15 22.40 22.49 27.35
N TYR A 16 21.87 21.77 28.31
CA TYR A 16 20.53 22.01 28.86
C TYR A 16 20.42 23.26 29.73
N GLY A 17 21.56 23.92 29.99
CA GLY A 17 21.59 25.10 30.84
C GLY A 17 21.43 24.76 32.36
N SER A 18 21.13 25.79 33.12
CA SER A 18 20.87 25.69 34.56
C SER A 18 19.88 26.79 34.98
N ARG A 19 19.58 26.89 36.29
CA ARG A 19 18.66 27.90 36.81
C ARG A 19 18.98 29.34 36.35
N ASN A 20 20.27 29.63 36.05
CA ASN A 20 20.73 30.97 35.63
C ASN A 20 21.40 30.98 34.24
N ARG A 21 21.41 29.88 33.50
CA ARG A 21 22.01 29.79 32.16
C ARG A 21 21.02 29.18 31.18
N LYS A 22 20.77 29.84 30.04
CA LYS A 22 19.88 29.35 28.99
C LYS A 22 20.45 28.10 28.33
N PRO A 23 19.61 27.20 27.83
CA PRO A 23 20.05 26.10 27.00
C PRO A 23 20.81 26.59 25.75
N GLU A 24 21.83 25.82 25.34
CA GLU A 24 22.57 26.05 24.11
C GLU A 24 22.39 24.85 23.17
N GLY A 25 22.35 25.08 21.86
CA GLY A 25 22.19 24.04 20.87
C GLY A 25 22.75 24.44 19.52
N LYS A 26 22.89 23.44 18.66
CA LYS A 26 23.36 23.60 17.28
C LYS A 26 22.22 23.25 16.33
N ILE A 27 21.95 24.14 15.36
CA ILE A 27 21.00 23.83 14.26
C ILE A 27 21.65 22.76 13.37
N THR A 28 20.96 21.63 13.25
CA THR A 28 21.38 20.48 12.44
C THR A 28 20.68 20.46 11.08
N GLU A 29 19.45 21.01 10.99
CA GLU A 29 18.67 21.04 9.75
C GLU A 29 17.78 22.28 9.72
N VAL A 30 17.58 22.86 8.52
CA VAL A 30 16.59 23.91 8.27
C VAL A 30 15.45 23.31 7.47
N LEU A 31 14.25 23.25 8.05
CA LEU A 31 13.09 22.60 7.44
C LEU A 31 12.37 23.51 6.43
N GLY A 32 12.53 24.83 6.57
CA GLY A 32 11.89 25.84 5.75
C GLY A 32 11.21 26.94 6.57
N ASN A 33 10.69 27.94 5.87
CA ASN A 33 9.99 29.02 6.53
C ASN A 33 8.63 28.57 7.04
N LEU A 34 8.22 29.07 8.22
CA LEU A 34 6.94 28.75 8.87
C LEU A 34 5.71 28.97 7.96
N ARG A 35 5.81 29.92 7.00
CA ARG A 35 4.73 30.27 6.07
C ARG A 35 4.79 29.45 4.75
N SER A 36 5.80 28.64 4.56
CA SER A 36 5.91 27.79 3.36
C SER A 36 5.03 26.56 3.49
N PRO A 37 4.27 26.19 2.43
CA PRO A 37 3.44 25.00 2.43
C PRO A 37 4.28 23.74 2.76
N GLY A 38 3.74 22.84 3.58
CA GLY A 38 4.35 21.56 3.95
C GLY A 38 5.47 21.64 5.01
N THR A 39 5.91 22.85 5.43
CA THR A 39 6.92 23.01 6.50
C THR A 39 6.36 22.59 7.86
N ASP A 40 5.09 22.82 8.11
CA ASP A 40 4.39 22.37 9.31
C ASP A 40 4.30 20.85 9.40
N ILE A 41 3.94 20.19 8.31
CA ILE A 41 3.90 18.72 8.21
C ILE A 41 5.31 18.14 8.41
N LEU A 42 6.32 18.70 7.75
CA LEU A 42 7.70 18.26 7.90
C LEU A 42 8.21 18.42 9.34
N ALA A 43 7.81 19.49 10.02
CA ALA A 43 8.13 19.70 11.43
C ALA A 43 7.49 18.64 12.33
N ILE A 44 6.25 18.22 12.05
CA ILE A 44 5.57 17.13 12.74
C ILE A 44 6.33 15.80 12.51
N VAL A 45 6.65 15.48 11.26
CA VAL A 45 7.44 14.29 10.90
C VAL A 45 8.73 14.21 11.72
N LYS A 46 9.47 15.32 11.77
CA LYS A 46 10.74 15.39 12.53
C LYS A 46 10.52 15.31 14.04
N SER A 47 9.46 15.92 14.58
CA SER A 47 9.17 15.89 16.03
C SER A 47 8.82 14.50 16.55
N PHE A 48 8.22 13.66 15.71
CA PHE A 48 7.92 12.26 16.03
C PHE A 48 9.03 11.29 15.62
N GLY A 49 10.15 11.79 15.07
CA GLY A 49 11.26 10.95 14.63
C GLY A 49 10.93 9.99 13.50
N ILE A 50 9.90 10.32 12.69
CA ILE A 50 9.47 9.50 11.56
C ILE A 50 10.56 9.55 10.48
N PRO A 51 11.11 8.39 10.04
CA PRO A 51 12.16 8.35 9.04
C PRO A 51 11.61 8.67 7.65
N SER A 52 11.87 9.88 7.13
CA SER A 52 11.36 10.34 5.84
C SER A 52 12.14 9.82 4.64
N GLU A 53 13.37 9.36 4.83
CA GLU A 53 14.26 8.89 3.77
C GLU A 53 14.65 7.43 3.98
N PHE A 54 14.89 6.72 2.89
CA PHE A 54 15.43 5.36 2.95
C PHE A 54 16.96 5.39 2.84
N PRO A 55 17.66 4.52 3.60
CA PRO A 55 19.10 4.34 3.41
C PRO A 55 19.43 3.85 1.99
N ASP A 56 20.57 4.30 1.43
CA ASP A 56 21.02 3.92 0.08
C ASP A 56 21.03 2.41 -0.18
N LYS A 57 21.38 1.61 0.84
CA LYS A 57 21.42 0.15 0.71
C LYS A 57 20.01 -0.44 0.49
N VAL A 58 18.98 0.20 1.04
CA VAL A 58 17.56 -0.21 0.88
C VAL A 58 17.09 0.14 -0.52
N ILE A 59 17.38 1.37 -0.97
CA ILE A 59 17.06 1.81 -2.34
C ILE A 59 17.74 0.90 -3.37
N ARG A 60 19.07 0.66 -3.24
CA ARG A 60 19.78 -0.24 -4.15
C ARG A 60 19.27 -1.68 -4.17
N GLN A 61 18.68 -2.15 -3.07
CA GLN A 61 18.05 -3.47 -3.05
C GLN A 61 16.68 -3.41 -3.75
N ALA A 62 15.88 -2.38 -3.50
CA ALA A 62 14.58 -2.18 -4.15
C ALA A 62 14.72 -2.07 -5.68
N ASP A 63 15.71 -1.31 -6.16
CA ASP A 63 16.00 -1.12 -7.59
C ASP A 63 16.42 -2.40 -8.34
N ARG A 64 16.72 -3.49 -7.61
CA ARG A 64 17.06 -4.80 -8.21
C ARG A 64 15.86 -5.72 -8.33
N VAL A 65 14.76 -5.39 -7.67
CA VAL A 65 13.53 -6.17 -7.77
C VAL A 65 12.91 -5.90 -9.14
N PRO A 66 12.56 -6.94 -9.91
CA PRO A 66 11.85 -6.75 -11.18
C PRO A 66 10.52 -6.03 -10.99
N ASP A 67 10.07 -5.29 -11.99
CA ASP A 67 8.76 -4.63 -12.01
C ASP A 67 7.63 -5.55 -12.53
N TYR A 68 7.96 -6.81 -12.87
CA TYR A 68 7.04 -7.84 -13.35
C TYR A 68 7.32 -9.18 -12.67
N VAL A 69 6.34 -10.08 -12.68
CA VAL A 69 6.45 -11.44 -12.13
C VAL A 69 7.31 -12.30 -13.03
N LEU A 70 8.40 -12.84 -12.48
CA LEU A 70 9.28 -13.76 -13.21
C LEU A 70 8.62 -15.13 -13.39
N ASP A 71 8.97 -15.86 -14.46
CA ASP A 71 8.47 -17.22 -14.67
C ASP A 71 8.86 -18.15 -13.53
N ALA A 72 10.08 -17.98 -12.98
CA ALA A 72 10.54 -18.76 -11.83
C ALA A 72 9.72 -18.52 -10.55
N ASP A 73 9.13 -17.32 -10.38
CA ASP A 73 8.30 -17.00 -9.22
C ASP A 73 6.88 -17.57 -9.33
N ARG A 74 6.47 -18.03 -10.52
CA ARG A 74 5.18 -18.69 -10.77
C ARG A 74 5.20 -20.19 -10.46
N ASP A 75 6.38 -20.79 -10.42
CA ASP A 75 6.53 -22.23 -10.23
C ASP A 75 5.97 -22.67 -8.87
N GLY A 76 5.12 -23.71 -8.88
CA GLY A 76 4.45 -24.22 -7.68
C GLY A 76 3.27 -23.41 -7.16
N ARG A 77 2.96 -22.25 -7.76
CA ARG A 77 1.81 -21.41 -7.38
C ARG A 77 0.53 -21.81 -8.13
N LEU A 78 -0.60 -21.66 -7.49
CA LEU A 78 -1.91 -21.83 -8.12
C LEU A 78 -2.18 -20.68 -9.09
N ASP A 79 -2.43 -20.98 -10.37
CA ASP A 79 -2.71 -19.98 -11.41
C ASP A 79 -4.19 -19.61 -11.43
N LEU A 80 -4.52 -18.41 -10.94
CA LEU A 80 -5.85 -17.85 -10.88
C LEU A 80 -6.06 -16.68 -11.87
N ARG A 81 -5.14 -16.46 -12.80
CA ARG A 81 -5.20 -15.34 -13.78
C ARG A 81 -6.40 -15.38 -14.71
N HIS A 82 -7.08 -16.53 -14.79
CA HIS A 82 -8.30 -16.70 -15.58
C HIS A 82 -9.57 -16.23 -14.86
N LEU A 83 -9.49 -15.92 -13.58
CA LEU A 83 -10.60 -15.41 -12.78
C LEU A 83 -10.68 -13.90 -12.89
N GLN A 84 -11.90 -13.38 -13.02
CA GLN A 84 -12.16 -11.94 -13.00
C GLN A 84 -11.80 -11.38 -11.62
N THR A 85 -10.77 -10.54 -11.58
CA THR A 85 -10.16 -10.02 -10.35
C THR A 85 -10.22 -8.50 -10.33
N VAL A 86 -10.66 -7.94 -9.22
CA VAL A 86 -10.75 -6.48 -9.03
C VAL A 86 -10.12 -6.06 -7.71
N THR A 87 -9.56 -4.84 -7.67
CA THR A 87 -9.27 -4.11 -6.43
C THR A 87 -10.33 -3.06 -6.19
N ILE A 88 -10.65 -2.74 -4.93
CA ILE A 88 -11.66 -1.75 -4.54
C ILE A 88 -11.07 -0.89 -3.43
N ASP A 89 -10.65 0.33 -3.78
CA ASP A 89 -9.89 1.20 -2.88
C ASP A 89 -10.37 2.65 -2.94
N GLY A 90 -9.72 3.54 -2.20
CA GLY A 90 -9.88 4.97 -2.37
C GLY A 90 -9.36 5.43 -3.74
N GLU A 91 -9.90 6.52 -4.28
CA GLU A 91 -9.55 7.02 -5.62
C GLU A 91 -8.05 7.34 -5.76
N ASP A 92 -7.44 7.86 -4.70
CA ASP A 92 -6.02 8.27 -4.66
C ASP A 92 -5.06 7.18 -4.18
N ALA A 93 -5.55 5.96 -3.82
CA ALA A 93 -4.72 4.85 -3.37
C ALA A 93 -3.73 4.44 -4.48
N LYS A 94 -2.49 4.12 -4.10
CA LYS A 94 -1.45 3.66 -5.03
C LYS A 94 -0.82 2.34 -4.59
N ASP A 95 -1.00 1.99 -3.35
CA ASP A 95 -0.57 0.79 -2.67
C ASP A 95 -1.80 -0.12 -2.49
N LEU A 96 -2.12 -0.86 -3.55
CA LEU A 96 -3.29 -1.74 -3.60
C LEU A 96 -2.88 -3.10 -3.03
N ASP A 97 -3.23 -3.34 -1.76
CA ASP A 97 -2.75 -4.50 -1.02
C ASP A 97 -3.63 -5.73 -1.21
N ASP A 98 -4.91 -5.54 -1.51
CA ASP A 98 -5.90 -6.62 -1.63
C ASP A 98 -6.71 -6.54 -2.92
N ALA A 99 -7.11 -7.72 -3.38
CA ALA A 99 -8.01 -7.89 -4.53
C ALA A 99 -9.01 -9.01 -4.23
N VAL A 100 -10.10 -9.03 -4.96
CA VAL A 100 -11.18 -10.01 -4.80
C VAL A 100 -11.57 -10.64 -6.12
N THR A 101 -11.95 -11.92 -6.05
CA THR A 101 -12.61 -12.67 -7.11
C THR A 101 -13.91 -13.26 -6.57
N LEU A 102 -14.95 -13.32 -7.39
CA LEU A 102 -16.19 -13.98 -7.04
C LEU A 102 -16.76 -14.73 -8.22
N THR A 103 -16.98 -16.04 -8.05
CA THR A 103 -17.71 -16.86 -9.00
C THR A 103 -18.90 -17.56 -8.30
N LYS A 104 -19.88 -17.99 -9.09
CA LYS A 104 -21.05 -18.70 -8.56
C LYS A 104 -21.35 -19.92 -9.42
N GLU A 105 -21.33 -21.10 -8.81
CA GLU A 105 -21.68 -22.35 -9.45
C GLU A 105 -22.73 -23.11 -8.63
N ASN A 106 -23.82 -23.54 -9.27
CA ASN A 106 -24.90 -24.34 -8.62
C ASN A 106 -25.44 -23.74 -7.31
N GLY A 107 -25.43 -22.40 -7.21
CA GLY A 107 -25.89 -21.68 -6.02
C GLY A 107 -24.82 -21.50 -4.93
N ILE A 108 -23.66 -22.09 -5.07
CA ILE A 108 -22.49 -21.93 -4.19
C ILE A 108 -21.60 -20.79 -4.73
N TYR A 109 -21.10 -19.96 -3.84
CA TYR A 109 -20.18 -18.89 -4.17
C TYR A 109 -18.74 -19.34 -3.88
N HIS A 110 -17.81 -18.98 -4.77
CA HIS A 110 -16.38 -19.09 -4.55
C HIS A 110 -15.81 -17.68 -4.49
N LEU A 111 -15.50 -17.24 -3.28
CA LEU A 111 -14.93 -15.93 -2.99
C LEU A 111 -13.42 -16.07 -2.78
N GLY A 112 -12.63 -15.44 -3.61
CA GLY A 112 -11.18 -15.29 -3.41
C GLY A 112 -10.86 -13.92 -2.81
N VAL A 113 -10.05 -13.92 -1.76
CA VAL A 113 -9.40 -12.72 -1.21
C VAL A 113 -7.90 -12.89 -1.41
N HIS A 114 -7.30 -11.98 -2.13
CA HIS A 114 -5.91 -12.06 -2.58
C HIS A 114 -5.12 -10.90 -1.97
N ILE A 115 -4.09 -11.22 -1.19
CA ILE A 115 -3.20 -10.21 -0.60
C ILE A 115 -1.87 -10.25 -1.35
N ALA A 116 -1.33 -9.11 -1.74
CA ALA A 116 -0.04 -9.02 -2.41
C ALA A 116 1.06 -9.77 -1.64
N ASP A 117 1.74 -10.72 -2.31
CA ASP A 117 2.82 -11.51 -1.69
C ASP A 117 4.11 -10.69 -1.62
N VAL A 118 4.14 -9.71 -0.72
CA VAL A 118 5.30 -8.86 -0.46
C VAL A 118 6.51 -9.68 -0.03
N SER A 119 6.30 -10.82 0.65
CA SER A 119 7.36 -11.67 1.19
C SER A 119 8.21 -12.32 0.10
N ASN A 120 7.69 -12.49 -1.12
CA ASN A 120 8.47 -12.95 -2.26
C ASN A 120 9.61 -11.98 -2.62
N TYR A 121 9.38 -10.68 -2.44
CA TYR A 121 10.32 -9.62 -2.83
C TYR A 121 11.12 -9.07 -1.64
N VAL A 122 10.56 -9.09 -0.44
CA VAL A 122 11.17 -8.60 0.80
C VAL A 122 11.61 -9.80 1.64
N GLN A 123 12.78 -10.33 1.31
CA GLN A 123 13.32 -11.52 1.98
C GLN A 123 13.74 -11.23 3.42
N GLY A 124 13.43 -12.17 4.33
CA GLY A 124 13.76 -12.07 5.75
C GLY A 124 15.24 -11.79 6.01
N GLY A 125 15.55 -10.86 6.91
CA GLY A 125 16.91 -10.43 7.24
C GLY A 125 17.60 -9.57 6.17
N SER A 126 16.92 -9.21 5.09
CA SER A 126 17.45 -8.30 4.05
C SER A 126 17.53 -6.84 4.54
N ALA A 127 18.10 -5.94 3.75
CA ALA A 127 18.10 -4.52 4.09
C ALA A 127 16.70 -3.91 4.04
N LEU A 128 15.86 -4.36 3.09
CA LEU A 128 14.45 -3.99 2.97
C LEU A 128 13.66 -4.44 4.21
N ASP A 129 13.78 -5.72 4.60
CA ASP A 129 13.09 -6.29 5.75
C ASP A 129 13.43 -5.57 7.05
N ARG A 130 14.74 -5.35 7.32
CA ARG A 130 15.16 -4.62 8.52
C ARG A 130 14.67 -3.16 8.57
N GLU A 131 14.61 -2.49 7.42
CA GLU A 131 14.10 -1.13 7.35
C GLU A 131 12.58 -1.10 7.51
N ALA A 132 11.85 -2.04 6.89
CA ALA A 132 10.42 -2.19 7.03
C ALA A 132 10.04 -2.47 8.49
N LEU A 133 10.74 -3.40 9.16
CA LEU A 133 10.55 -3.69 10.59
C LEU A 133 10.79 -2.46 11.48
N LYS A 134 11.83 -1.67 11.17
CA LYS A 134 12.15 -0.44 11.88
C LYS A 134 11.05 0.62 11.71
N ARG A 135 10.47 0.75 10.52
CA ARG A 135 9.37 1.70 10.24
C ARG A 135 8.05 1.23 10.84
N GLY A 136 7.79 -0.07 10.78
CA GLY A 136 6.61 -0.73 11.35
C GLY A 136 5.31 -0.54 10.59
N THR A 137 5.16 0.59 9.88
CA THR A 137 3.98 0.94 9.08
C THR A 137 4.28 2.04 8.09
N SER A 138 3.43 2.23 7.10
CA SER A 138 3.35 3.48 6.32
C SER A 138 2.64 4.56 7.14
N VAL A 139 3.06 5.82 6.99
CA VAL A 139 2.46 6.97 7.69
C VAL A 139 1.80 7.88 6.67
N TYR A 140 0.47 7.98 6.74
CA TYR A 140 -0.34 8.80 5.85
C TYR A 140 -0.54 10.17 6.48
N LEU A 141 -0.05 11.22 5.81
CA LEU A 141 -0.16 12.60 6.21
C LEU A 141 -1.07 13.35 5.23
N ALA A 142 -1.48 14.57 5.56
CA ALA A 142 -2.43 15.32 4.75
C ALA A 142 -1.93 15.64 3.32
N ASP A 143 -0.61 15.73 3.11
CA ASP A 143 0.01 16.12 1.84
C ASP A 143 0.94 15.06 1.23
N ARG A 144 1.24 13.99 1.97
CA ARG A 144 2.17 12.93 1.54
C ARG A 144 2.02 11.65 2.34
N VAL A 145 2.57 10.57 1.78
CA VAL A 145 2.77 9.30 2.47
C VAL A 145 4.27 9.10 2.71
N ILE A 146 4.63 8.67 3.93
CA ILE A 146 5.95 8.15 4.26
C ILE A 146 5.82 6.64 4.32
N PRO A 147 6.21 5.91 3.27
CA PRO A 147 5.88 4.49 3.15
C PRO A 147 6.80 3.61 3.98
N MET A 148 6.29 2.44 4.36
CA MET A 148 7.07 1.39 5.03
C MET A 148 8.11 0.78 4.09
N LEU A 149 7.78 0.62 2.82
CA LEU A 149 8.65 0.12 1.75
C LEU A 149 8.88 1.21 0.69
N PRO A 150 10.01 1.21 -0.05
CA PRO A 150 10.20 2.13 -1.18
C PRO A 150 9.04 2.05 -2.18
N HIS A 151 8.66 3.19 -2.75
CA HIS A 151 7.54 3.28 -3.70
C HIS A 151 7.69 2.39 -4.93
N THR A 152 8.91 2.06 -5.35
CA THR A 152 9.17 1.08 -6.41
C THR A 152 8.61 -0.30 -6.09
N LEU A 153 8.48 -0.63 -4.81
CA LEU A 153 7.82 -1.85 -4.34
C LEU A 153 6.36 -1.60 -4.01
N SER A 154 6.06 -0.67 -3.07
CA SER A 154 4.72 -0.48 -2.54
C SER A 154 3.68 -0.01 -3.56
N ASN A 155 4.09 0.74 -4.60
CA ASN A 155 3.21 1.18 -5.68
C ASN A 155 3.45 0.40 -6.98
N GLY A 156 4.49 -0.44 -7.01
CA GLY A 156 4.94 -1.26 -8.15
C GLY A 156 4.55 -2.71 -8.02
N ILE A 157 5.57 -3.58 -7.95
CA ILE A 157 5.38 -5.05 -7.98
C ILE A 157 4.58 -5.59 -6.79
N CYS A 158 4.62 -4.92 -5.63
CA CYS A 158 3.83 -5.27 -4.44
C CYS A 158 2.43 -4.61 -4.43
N SER A 159 2.06 -3.84 -5.44
CA SER A 159 0.71 -3.30 -5.61
C SER A 159 -0.06 -4.10 -6.65
N LEU A 160 -1.30 -4.46 -6.36
CA LEU A 160 -2.16 -5.24 -7.24
C LEU A 160 -2.75 -4.35 -8.35
N ASN A 161 -1.88 -3.81 -9.20
CA ASN A 161 -2.22 -2.88 -10.28
C ASN A 161 -3.01 -3.58 -11.40
N ALA A 162 -4.04 -2.90 -11.91
CA ALA A 162 -4.86 -3.41 -13.00
C ALA A 162 -4.04 -3.60 -14.29
N GLY A 163 -4.34 -4.67 -15.03
CA GLY A 163 -3.64 -5.07 -16.25
C GLY A 163 -2.33 -5.81 -16.03
N GLU A 164 -2.01 -6.15 -14.78
CA GLU A 164 -0.73 -6.76 -14.42
C GLU A 164 -0.90 -8.12 -13.74
N ASP A 165 0.03 -9.05 -14.02
CA ASP A 165 0.16 -10.26 -13.23
C ASP A 165 0.82 -9.92 -11.89
N ARG A 166 0.32 -10.50 -10.80
CA ARG A 166 0.85 -10.31 -9.45
C ARG A 166 0.89 -11.61 -8.67
N LEU A 167 1.88 -11.73 -7.79
CA LEU A 167 1.92 -12.80 -6.81
C LEU A 167 1.07 -12.43 -5.62
N ALA A 168 0.28 -13.39 -5.15
CA ALA A 168 -0.58 -13.18 -4.00
C ALA A 168 -0.55 -14.40 -3.05
N LEU A 169 -0.85 -14.14 -1.78
CA LEU A 169 -1.31 -15.14 -0.84
C LEU A 169 -2.83 -15.02 -0.80
N SER A 170 -3.51 -16.09 -1.19
CA SER A 170 -4.96 -16.07 -1.41
C SER A 170 -5.68 -16.98 -0.44
N CYS A 171 -6.81 -16.49 0.08
CA CYS A 171 -7.80 -17.29 0.76
C CYS A 171 -8.99 -17.49 -0.20
N ILE A 172 -9.22 -18.73 -0.62
CA ILE A 172 -10.31 -19.11 -1.52
C ILE A 172 -11.38 -19.79 -0.67
N MET A 173 -12.53 -19.14 -0.53
CA MET A 173 -13.62 -19.56 0.34
C MET A 173 -14.79 -20.11 -0.47
N THR A 174 -15.34 -21.23 -0.04
CA THR A 174 -16.62 -21.75 -0.52
C THR A 174 -17.71 -21.26 0.42
N VAL A 175 -18.67 -20.51 -0.11
CA VAL A 175 -19.74 -19.85 0.67
C VAL A 175 -21.09 -20.35 0.22
N ASP A 176 -21.92 -20.75 1.15
CA ASP A 176 -23.27 -21.24 0.87
C ASP A 176 -24.24 -20.07 0.50
N PRO A 177 -25.45 -20.36 0.00
CA PRO A 177 -26.42 -19.31 -0.35
C PRO A 177 -26.91 -18.45 0.82
N LYS A 178 -26.57 -18.81 2.07
CA LYS A 178 -26.87 -18.04 3.27
C LYS A 178 -25.70 -17.15 3.74
N GLY A 179 -24.59 -17.14 2.97
CA GLY A 179 -23.41 -16.38 3.31
C GLY A 179 -22.48 -17.06 4.34
N MET A 180 -22.67 -18.36 4.59
CA MET A 180 -21.81 -19.10 5.52
C MET A 180 -20.62 -19.70 4.78
N VAL A 181 -19.40 -19.45 5.26
CA VAL A 181 -18.19 -20.14 4.77
C VAL A 181 -18.26 -21.59 5.21
N ILE A 182 -18.32 -22.51 4.24
CA ILE A 182 -18.41 -23.95 4.47
C ILE A 182 -17.08 -24.67 4.24
N ASP A 183 -16.17 -24.04 3.49
CA ASP A 183 -14.80 -24.54 3.26
C ASP A 183 -13.89 -23.39 2.86
N HIS A 184 -12.55 -23.55 3.04
CA HIS A 184 -11.56 -22.58 2.58
C HIS A 184 -10.21 -23.24 2.32
N GLU A 185 -9.45 -22.63 1.41
CA GLU A 185 -8.06 -22.97 1.11
C GLU A 185 -7.20 -21.71 1.14
N ILE A 186 -6.01 -21.81 1.71
CA ILE A 186 -4.98 -20.76 1.64
C ILE A 186 -3.85 -21.26 0.76
N ALA A 187 -3.54 -20.49 -0.29
CA ALA A 187 -2.53 -20.86 -1.27
C ALA A 187 -1.68 -19.66 -1.71
N GLU A 188 -0.44 -19.94 -2.08
CA GLU A 188 0.36 -19.04 -2.88
C GLU A 188 -0.15 -19.07 -4.32
N THR A 189 -0.45 -17.89 -4.90
CA THR A 189 -1.14 -17.79 -6.19
C THR A 189 -0.47 -16.81 -7.12
N VAL A 190 -0.82 -16.92 -8.41
CA VAL A 190 -0.62 -15.87 -9.42
C VAL A 190 -1.98 -15.40 -9.87
N ILE A 191 -2.23 -14.10 -9.79
CA ILE A 191 -3.48 -13.45 -10.21
C ILE A 191 -3.19 -12.46 -11.33
N HIS A 192 -4.21 -12.12 -12.11
CA HIS A 192 -4.21 -10.99 -13.04
C HIS A 192 -5.33 -10.05 -12.62
N VAL A 193 -5.02 -8.79 -12.34
CA VAL A 193 -6.04 -7.83 -11.92
C VAL A 193 -6.66 -7.19 -13.16
N ASP A 194 -7.95 -7.45 -13.40
CA ASP A 194 -8.64 -6.93 -14.59
C ASP A 194 -8.98 -5.45 -14.47
N ARG A 195 -9.46 -5.03 -13.29
CA ARG A 195 -9.91 -3.65 -13.05
C ARG A 195 -9.55 -3.17 -11.66
N ARG A 196 -9.18 -1.90 -11.60
CA ARG A 196 -9.16 -1.13 -10.36
C ARG A 196 -10.48 -0.39 -10.22
N MET A 197 -11.21 -0.65 -9.16
CA MET A 197 -12.44 0.05 -8.80
C MET A 197 -12.18 1.02 -7.66
N SER A 198 -13.04 2.03 -7.53
CA SER A 198 -13.08 2.87 -6.34
C SER A 198 -14.31 2.55 -5.49
N TYR A 199 -14.22 2.82 -4.18
CA TYR A 199 -15.40 2.72 -3.30
C TYR A 199 -16.57 3.56 -3.83
N THR A 200 -16.28 4.73 -4.41
CA THR A 200 -17.28 5.62 -5.01
C THR A 200 -17.96 4.96 -6.22
N SER A 201 -17.20 4.38 -7.16
CA SER A 201 -17.76 3.72 -8.34
C SER A 201 -18.60 2.49 -7.95
N VAL A 202 -18.12 1.68 -7.02
CA VAL A 202 -18.86 0.50 -6.55
C VAL A 202 -20.15 0.92 -5.83
N ALA A 203 -20.11 1.96 -4.98
CA ALA A 203 -21.32 2.50 -4.34
C ALA A 203 -22.35 3.01 -5.34
N LYS A 204 -21.93 3.74 -6.38
CA LYS A 204 -22.81 4.19 -7.45
C LYS A 204 -23.49 3.02 -8.19
N ILE A 205 -22.76 1.93 -8.43
CA ILE A 205 -23.31 0.73 -9.06
C ILE A 205 -24.34 0.03 -8.15
N LEU A 206 -24.03 -0.09 -6.85
CA LEU A 206 -24.82 -0.90 -5.92
C LEU A 206 -25.97 -0.14 -5.23
N GLU A 207 -25.75 1.13 -4.90
CA GLU A 207 -26.68 1.94 -4.10
C GLU A 207 -27.48 2.91 -4.97
N ASP A 208 -26.82 3.57 -5.92
CA ASP A 208 -27.42 4.61 -6.75
C ASP A 208 -27.99 4.07 -8.07
N GLU A 209 -27.67 2.83 -8.45
CA GLU A 209 -28.01 2.21 -9.73
C GLU A 209 -27.65 3.14 -10.93
N ASP A 210 -26.49 3.82 -10.86
CA ASP A 210 -26.03 4.77 -11.87
C ASP A 210 -25.78 4.07 -13.21
N LEU A 211 -26.60 4.40 -14.20
CA LEU A 211 -26.57 3.75 -15.51
C LEU A 211 -25.25 3.99 -16.26
N ALA A 212 -24.59 5.11 -16.06
CA ALA A 212 -23.31 5.40 -16.71
C ALA A 212 -22.19 4.55 -16.13
N GLU A 213 -22.09 4.43 -14.80
CA GLU A 213 -21.13 3.55 -14.11
C GLU A 213 -21.43 2.07 -14.45
N MET A 214 -22.71 1.65 -14.43
CA MET A 214 -23.08 0.28 -14.78
C MET A 214 -22.75 -0.07 -16.24
N GLN A 215 -22.83 0.89 -17.16
CA GLN A 215 -22.45 0.70 -18.56
C GLN A 215 -20.92 0.65 -18.73
N GLU A 216 -20.17 1.49 -18.01
CA GLU A 216 -18.70 1.51 -18.05
C GLU A 216 -18.11 0.19 -17.52
N TYR A 217 -18.71 -0.38 -16.48
CA TYR A 217 -18.26 -1.60 -15.80
C TYR A 217 -19.25 -2.77 -15.97
N GLU A 218 -19.89 -2.89 -17.16
CA GLU A 218 -20.95 -3.88 -17.44
C GLU A 218 -20.54 -5.30 -17.06
N GLU A 219 -19.28 -5.67 -17.33
CA GLU A 219 -18.72 -6.99 -17.01
C GLU A 219 -18.63 -7.29 -15.51
N LEU A 220 -18.59 -6.26 -14.66
CA LEU A 220 -18.43 -6.36 -13.21
C LEU A 220 -19.74 -6.24 -12.43
N VAL A 221 -20.76 -5.65 -13.01
CA VAL A 221 -22.04 -5.37 -12.33
C VAL A 221 -22.61 -6.64 -11.69
N SER A 222 -22.60 -7.76 -12.42
CA SER A 222 -23.14 -9.02 -11.89
C SER A 222 -22.30 -9.61 -10.75
N MET A 223 -21.00 -9.31 -10.70
CA MET A 223 -20.13 -9.70 -9.60
C MET A 223 -20.47 -8.88 -8.34
N PHE A 224 -20.54 -7.56 -8.47
CA PHE A 224 -20.86 -6.68 -7.34
C PHE A 224 -22.24 -6.95 -6.75
N GLN A 225 -23.27 -7.19 -7.58
CA GLN A 225 -24.62 -7.53 -7.12
C GLN A 225 -24.69 -8.87 -6.38
N ARG A 226 -23.64 -9.71 -6.44
CA ARG A 226 -23.55 -11.00 -5.73
C ARG A 226 -22.69 -10.93 -4.46
N MET A 227 -21.85 -9.88 -4.32
CA MET A 227 -21.09 -9.60 -3.12
C MET A 227 -21.97 -9.10 -1.98
#